data_f3fc873a64e8c1baf9716c506a35939a
#
_entry.id   f3fc873a64e8c1baf9716c506a35939a
#
_cell.length_a   1.000
_cell.length_b   1.000
_cell.length_c   1.000
_cell.angle_alpha   90.00
_cell.angle_beta   90.00
_cell.angle_gamma   90.00
#
_symmetry.space_group_name_H-M   'P 1'
#
loop_
_entity.id
_entity.type
_entity.pdbx_description
1 polymer ?
#
loop_
_entity_poly.entity_id
_entity_poly.type
_entity_poly.pdbx_seq_one_letter_code
_entity_poly.pdbx_strand_id
1 'polypeptide(L)'
;FAGDCQRILQEVNEAEASASGLHAEPRGHLHLAMPLLFGQQIMTATLLDYLQAYPHVEIFAQYLDRFPNLHEEGVDVAVLAGALPDSSLFALKVGNIHRVVCASPDYLQRHGTPEHPRDLSSQQIIHSTADARLAEWRFQDQGNPLTVSLRPRLICATNQAAIVAACAAGGVMRCMSYQVHELLEQGRLCRLLQAYEPEPLPVYLAYREGRKAAARVRSFVDLAVSRLREHPALR
;
A
#
# COMPACT_ATOMS: atom_id res chain seq x y z
N PHE A 1 7.77 -17.42 -24.23
CA PHE A 1 8.44 -18.74 -24.41
C PHE A 1 9.77 -18.84 -23.66
N ALA A 2 10.77 -17.91 -23.88
CA ALA A 2 12.05 -17.97 -23.15
C ALA A 2 11.88 -17.76 -21.63
N GLY A 3 11.05 -16.80 -21.22
CA GLY A 3 10.71 -16.57 -19.81
C GLY A 3 9.98 -17.74 -19.15
N ASP A 4 9.10 -18.43 -19.89
CA ASP A 4 8.39 -19.61 -19.36
C ASP A 4 9.32 -20.80 -19.17
N CYS A 5 10.27 -21.00 -20.08
CA CYS A 5 11.30 -22.04 -19.95
C CYS A 5 12.22 -21.80 -18.76
N GLN A 6 12.63 -20.54 -18.54
CA GLN A 6 13.43 -20.19 -17.36
C GLN A 6 12.65 -20.42 -16.06
N ARG A 7 11.37 -20.07 -16.02
CA ARG A 7 10.51 -20.31 -14.87
C ARG A 7 10.35 -21.80 -14.56
N ILE A 8 10.12 -22.63 -15.58
CA ILE A 8 9.99 -24.10 -15.41
C ILE A 8 11.29 -24.72 -14.90
N LEU A 9 12.44 -24.33 -15.46
CA LEU A 9 13.74 -24.79 -14.98
C LEU A 9 14.00 -24.38 -13.52
N GLN A 10 13.55 -23.20 -13.15
CA GLN A 10 13.67 -22.70 -11.78
C GLN A 10 12.76 -23.49 -10.82
N GLU A 11 11.53 -23.80 -11.21
CA GLU A 11 10.60 -24.64 -10.44
C GLU A 11 11.15 -26.06 -10.24
N VAL A 12 11.82 -26.63 -11.23
CA VAL A 12 12.50 -27.96 -11.10
C VAL A 12 13.66 -27.89 -10.11
N ASN A 13 14.54 -26.89 -10.21
CA ASN A 13 15.65 -26.70 -9.29
C ASN A 13 15.15 -26.47 -7.84
N GLU A 14 14.04 -25.80 -7.67
CA GLU A 14 13.40 -25.56 -6.36
C GLU A 14 12.79 -26.83 -5.78
N ALA A 15 12.18 -27.67 -6.61
CA ALA A 15 11.68 -28.98 -6.19
C ALA A 15 12.82 -29.91 -5.71
N GLU A 16 13.95 -29.89 -6.39
CA GLU A 16 15.17 -30.62 -5.99
C GLU A 16 15.77 -30.07 -4.68
N ALA A 17 15.85 -28.74 -4.54
CA ALA A 17 16.32 -28.08 -3.32
C ALA A 17 15.37 -28.32 -2.12
N SER A 18 14.06 -28.37 -2.36
CA SER A 18 13.05 -28.69 -1.34
C SER A 18 13.16 -30.13 -0.87
N ALA A 19 13.54 -31.06 -1.75
CA ALA A 19 13.77 -32.47 -1.42
C ALA A 19 15.04 -32.67 -0.56
N SER A 20 15.99 -31.74 -0.64
CA SER A 20 17.26 -31.79 0.11
C SER A 20 17.26 -31.15 1.51
N GLY A 21 16.10 -30.65 1.98
CA GLY A 21 15.91 -30.22 3.37
C GLY A 21 15.60 -28.72 3.55
N LEU A 22 15.03 -28.37 4.69
CA LEU A 22 14.53 -27.05 5.11
C LEU A 22 15.56 -25.92 5.17
N HIS A 23 16.81 -26.15 4.79
CA HIS A 23 17.95 -25.23 4.95
C HIS A 23 18.55 -24.74 3.62
N ALA A 24 17.78 -24.81 2.51
CA ALA A 24 18.27 -24.25 1.25
C ALA A 24 18.46 -22.73 1.38
N GLU A 25 19.65 -22.24 1.06
CA GLU A 25 19.94 -20.81 1.02
C GLU A 25 19.03 -20.12 -0.01
N PRO A 26 18.40 -18.96 0.34
CA PRO A 26 17.60 -18.21 -0.59
C PRO A 26 18.38 -17.78 -1.83
N ARG A 27 17.86 -18.09 -3.03
CA ARG A 27 18.48 -17.76 -4.32
C ARG A 27 17.45 -17.65 -5.43
N GLY A 28 17.83 -17.00 -6.54
CA GLY A 28 17.00 -16.86 -7.74
C GLY A 28 16.10 -15.62 -7.70
N HIS A 29 15.10 -15.57 -8.56
CA HIS A 29 14.27 -14.38 -8.77
C HIS A 29 13.07 -14.37 -7.82
N LEU A 30 12.84 -13.25 -7.14
CA LEU A 30 11.68 -12.98 -6.29
C LEU A 30 10.84 -11.87 -6.93
N HIS A 31 9.62 -12.19 -7.34
CA HIS A 31 8.71 -11.25 -7.95
C HIS A 31 7.71 -10.71 -6.92
N LEU A 32 7.76 -9.40 -6.69
CA LEU A 32 6.93 -8.70 -5.71
C LEU A 32 5.99 -7.73 -6.40
N ALA A 33 4.76 -7.60 -5.88
CA ALA A 33 3.80 -6.59 -6.29
C ALA A 33 3.29 -5.80 -5.09
N MET A 34 3.21 -4.47 -5.23
CA MET A 34 2.77 -3.60 -4.14
C MET A 34 2.26 -2.25 -4.68
N PRO A 35 1.42 -1.51 -3.91
CA PRO A 35 1.03 -0.16 -4.28
C PRO A 35 2.23 0.77 -4.43
N LEU A 36 2.19 1.67 -5.42
CA LEU A 36 3.33 2.52 -5.79
C LEU A 36 3.94 3.24 -4.59
N LEU A 37 3.17 4.02 -3.86
CA LEU A 37 3.68 4.79 -2.72
C LEU A 37 4.05 3.90 -1.52
N PHE A 38 3.40 2.75 -1.34
CA PHE A 38 3.76 1.79 -0.31
C PHE A 38 5.16 1.21 -0.57
N GLY A 39 5.41 0.84 -1.80
CA GLY A 39 6.72 0.36 -2.22
C GLY A 39 7.82 1.39 -2.01
N GLN A 40 7.58 2.62 -2.48
CA GLN A 40 8.55 3.70 -2.40
C GLN A 40 8.86 4.15 -0.97
N GLN A 41 7.85 4.29 -0.12
CA GLN A 41 7.99 4.90 1.21
C GLN A 41 8.26 3.88 2.32
N ILE A 42 7.74 2.65 2.20
CA ILE A 42 7.78 1.67 3.27
C ILE A 42 8.66 0.47 2.93
N MET A 43 8.49 -0.11 1.72
CA MET A 43 9.14 -1.37 1.39
C MET A 43 10.59 -1.24 0.94
N THR A 44 11.00 -0.10 0.40
CA THR A 44 12.35 0.07 -0.18
C THR A 44 13.47 -0.33 0.78
N ALA A 45 13.42 0.11 2.04
CA ALA A 45 14.42 -0.26 3.04
C ALA A 45 14.46 -1.79 3.27
N THR A 46 13.28 -2.42 3.39
CA THR A 46 13.17 -3.88 3.57
C THR A 46 13.71 -4.65 2.37
N LEU A 47 13.47 -4.16 1.14
CA LEU A 47 14.01 -4.78 -0.08
C LEU A 47 15.54 -4.73 -0.09
N LEU A 48 16.13 -3.59 0.26
CA LEU A 48 17.58 -3.41 0.29
C LEU A 48 18.23 -4.26 1.37
N ASP A 49 17.66 -4.30 2.58
CA ASP A 49 18.13 -5.16 3.68
C ASP A 49 18.09 -6.65 3.28
N TYR A 50 17.03 -7.06 2.58
CA TYR A 50 16.88 -8.44 2.10
C TYR A 50 17.95 -8.80 1.05
N LEU A 51 18.17 -7.92 0.07
CA LEU A 51 19.21 -8.12 -0.97
C LEU A 51 20.62 -8.16 -0.36
N GLN A 52 20.88 -7.39 0.68
CA GLN A 52 22.14 -7.41 1.41
C GLN A 52 22.35 -8.74 2.17
N ALA A 53 21.27 -9.27 2.77
CA ALA A 53 21.32 -10.53 3.51
C ALA A 53 21.42 -11.76 2.60
N TYR A 54 20.89 -11.68 1.37
CA TYR A 54 20.83 -12.81 0.42
C TYR A 54 21.37 -12.41 -0.95
N PRO A 55 22.70 -12.43 -1.14
CA PRO A 55 23.36 -11.94 -2.36
C PRO A 55 23.02 -12.71 -3.65
N HIS A 56 22.46 -13.93 -3.52
CA HIS A 56 22.06 -14.79 -4.63
C HIS A 56 20.58 -14.63 -5.02
N VAL A 57 19.88 -13.64 -4.45
CA VAL A 57 18.49 -13.30 -4.79
C VAL A 57 18.48 -12.05 -5.65
N GLU A 58 17.65 -12.07 -6.68
CA GLU A 58 17.30 -10.92 -7.50
C GLU A 58 15.82 -10.58 -7.28
N ILE A 59 15.50 -9.30 -7.10
CA ILE A 59 14.12 -8.85 -6.87
C ILE A 59 13.61 -8.10 -8.10
N PHE A 60 12.46 -8.54 -8.62
CA PHE A 60 11.62 -7.74 -9.51
C PHE A 60 10.45 -7.16 -8.71
N ALA A 61 10.51 -5.85 -8.40
CA ALA A 61 9.45 -5.15 -7.67
C ALA A 61 8.52 -4.41 -8.64
N GLN A 62 7.29 -4.86 -8.72
CA GLN A 62 6.25 -4.26 -9.53
C GLN A 62 5.36 -3.34 -8.68
N TYR A 63 5.22 -2.08 -9.10
CA TYR A 63 4.42 -1.09 -8.39
C TYR A 63 3.08 -0.90 -9.10
N LEU A 64 1.98 -1.28 -8.43
CA LEU A 64 0.63 -1.35 -9.02
C LEU A 64 -0.40 -0.73 -8.06
N ASP A 65 -1.24 0.16 -8.57
CA ASP A 65 -2.40 0.69 -7.81
C ASP A 65 -3.68 -0.14 -8.10
N ARG A 66 -3.52 -1.45 -8.33
CA ARG A 66 -4.58 -2.45 -8.50
C ARG A 66 -4.22 -3.76 -7.80
N PHE A 67 -5.20 -4.62 -7.58
CA PHE A 67 -4.92 -5.99 -7.14
C PHE A 67 -4.27 -6.79 -8.28
N PRO A 68 -3.06 -7.36 -8.08
CA PRO A 68 -2.45 -8.26 -9.06
C PRO A 68 -3.14 -9.63 -9.05
N ASN A 69 -3.21 -10.29 -10.19
CA ASN A 69 -3.47 -11.72 -10.23
C ASN A 69 -2.14 -12.47 -10.03
N LEU A 70 -1.87 -12.94 -8.80
CA LEU A 70 -0.59 -13.54 -8.44
C LEU A 70 -0.23 -14.74 -9.33
N HIS A 71 -1.24 -15.52 -9.77
CA HIS A 71 -1.00 -16.67 -10.64
C HIS A 71 -0.64 -16.27 -12.07
N GLU A 72 -1.48 -15.46 -12.69
CA GLU A 72 -1.30 -15.08 -14.10
C GLU A 72 -0.09 -14.17 -14.31
N GLU A 73 0.20 -13.31 -13.33
CA GLU A 73 1.30 -12.35 -13.40
C GLU A 73 2.61 -12.90 -12.82
N GLY A 74 2.62 -14.14 -12.32
CA GLY A 74 3.82 -14.79 -11.76
C GLY A 74 4.36 -14.12 -10.50
N VAL A 75 3.49 -13.41 -9.73
CA VAL A 75 3.87 -12.73 -8.51
C VAL A 75 4.04 -13.72 -7.36
N ASP A 76 5.18 -13.68 -6.67
CA ASP A 76 5.46 -14.54 -5.51
C ASP A 76 4.82 -13.97 -4.24
N VAL A 77 4.99 -12.67 -3.98
CA VAL A 77 4.43 -11.98 -2.80
C VAL A 77 3.82 -10.65 -3.21
N ALA A 78 2.63 -10.35 -2.69
CA ALA A 78 1.98 -9.06 -2.90
C ALA A 78 1.64 -8.37 -1.58
N VAL A 79 1.75 -7.02 -1.56
CA VAL A 79 1.17 -6.17 -0.51
C VAL A 79 -0.22 -5.78 -0.93
N LEU A 80 -1.21 -6.16 -0.13
CA LEU A 80 -2.64 -5.91 -0.39
C LEU A 80 -3.25 -5.12 0.76
N ALA A 81 -4.18 -4.21 0.45
CA ALA A 81 -4.89 -3.41 1.46
C ALA A 81 -6.41 -3.55 1.31
N GLY A 82 -7.11 -3.71 2.44
CA GLY A 82 -8.56 -3.87 2.49
C GLY A 82 -9.02 -5.32 2.46
N ALA A 83 -10.27 -5.54 2.03
CA ALA A 83 -10.84 -6.88 1.96
C ALA A 83 -10.10 -7.72 0.92
N LEU A 84 -9.64 -8.89 1.35
CA LEU A 84 -9.03 -9.85 0.44
C LEU A 84 -10.13 -10.52 -0.39
N PRO A 85 -9.93 -10.74 -1.69
CA PRO A 85 -10.82 -11.58 -2.48
C PRO A 85 -10.78 -13.02 -1.92
N ASP A 86 -11.88 -13.75 -2.04
CA ASP A 86 -11.89 -15.20 -1.76
C ASP A 86 -10.87 -15.87 -2.68
N SER A 87 -9.79 -16.35 -2.10
CA SER A 87 -8.66 -16.89 -2.85
C SER A 87 -7.94 -17.96 -2.03
N SER A 88 -7.22 -18.85 -2.72
CA SER A 88 -6.33 -19.83 -2.10
C SER A 88 -5.02 -19.24 -1.58
N LEU A 89 -4.90 -17.91 -1.48
CA LEU A 89 -3.69 -17.23 -1.03
C LEU A 89 -3.53 -17.32 0.48
N PHE A 90 -2.30 -17.48 0.91
CA PHE A 90 -1.92 -17.25 2.30
C PHE A 90 -1.74 -15.74 2.50
N ALA A 91 -2.34 -15.20 3.54
CA ALA A 91 -2.26 -13.78 3.83
C ALA A 91 -1.92 -13.54 5.30
N LEU A 92 -0.88 -12.77 5.55
CA LEU A 92 -0.44 -12.38 6.88
C LEU A 92 -0.73 -10.89 7.09
N LYS A 93 -1.56 -10.58 8.08
CA LYS A 93 -1.83 -9.19 8.45
C LYS A 93 -0.56 -8.57 9.05
N VAL A 94 -0.18 -7.42 8.51
CA VAL A 94 1.03 -6.69 8.91
C VAL A 94 0.75 -5.32 9.54
N GLY A 95 -0.48 -4.83 9.44
CA GLY A 95 -0.89 -3.56 10.05
C GLY A 95 -2.24 -3.08 9.55
N ASN A 96 -2.51 -1.81 9.75
CA ASN A 96 -3.70 -1.11 9.27
C ASN A 96 -3.30 0.22 8.63
N ILE A 97 -4.13 0.71 7.73
CA ILE A 97 -4.04 2.06 7.15
C ILE A 97 -5.40 2.73 7.22
N HIS A 98 -5.42 4.05 7.31
CA HIS A 98 -6.64 4.85 7.38
C HIS A 98 -6.84 5.64 6.09
N ARG A 99 -8.11 5.90 5.74
CA ARG A 99 -8.45 6.94 4.77
C ARG A 99 -8.51 8.26 5.50
N VAL A 100 -7.52 9.11 5.27
CA VAL A 100 -7.39 10.40 5.95
C VAL A 100 -7.71 11.55 5.01
N VAL A 101 -8.36 12.58 5.55
CA VAL A 101 -8.56 13.86 4.88
C VAL A 101 -7.50 14.81 5.38
N CYS A 102 -6.84 15.54 4.49
CA CYS A 102 -5.78 16.46 4.89
C CYS A 102 -5.70 17.68 3.97
N ALA A 103 -5.12 18.74 4.52
CA ALA A 103 -4.76 19.98 3.83
C ALA A 103 -3.54 20.61 4.49
N SER A 104 -2.85 21.53 3.80
CA SER A 104 -1.75 22.27 4.42
C SER A 104 -2.24 23.33 5.40
N PRO A 105 -1.43 23.69 6.43
CA PRO A 105 -1.74 24.79 7.35
C PRO A 105 -2.06 26.09 6.63
N ASP A 106 -1.31 26.43 5.59
CA ASP A 106 -1.49 27.65 4.81
C ASP A 106 -2.84 27.70 4.08
N TYR A 107 -3.33 26.54 3.65
CA TYR A 107 -4.68 26.45 3.07
C TYR A 107 -5.74 26.70 4.13
N LEU A 108 -5.62 26.04 5.27
CA LEU A 108 -6.58 26.14 6.37
C LEU A 108 -6.65 27.53 6.97
N GLN A 109 -5.51 28.22 7.05
CA GLN A 109 -5.49 29.62 7.53
C GLN A 109 -6.30 30.55 6.62
N ARG A 110 -6.32 30.29 5.32
CA ARG A 110 -7.05 31.14 4.34
C ARG A 110 -8.50 30.78 4.13
N HIS A 111 -8.86 29.51 4.31
CA HIS A 111 -10.19 28.97 3.94
C HIS A 111 -10.99 28.41 5.12
N GLY A 112 -10.40 28.38 6.32
CA GLY A 112 -10.99 27.77 7.50
C GLY A 112 -10.79 26.25 7.53
N THR A 113 -10.95 25.69 8.74
CA THR A 113 -10.87 24.25 8.97
C THR A 113 -12.26 23.64 8.96
N PRO A 114 -12.56 22.64 8.09
CA PRO A 114 -13.85 21.95 8.10
C PRO A 114 -13.96 21.13 9.40
N GLU A 115 -15.08 21.28 10.11
CA GLU A 115 -15.37 20.57 11.36
C GLU A 115 -16.28 19.36 11.15
N HIS A 116 -17.06 19.35 10.06
CA HIS A 116 -17.95 18.28 9.68
C HIS A 116 -17.76 17.88 8.19
N PRO A 117 -17.94 16.60 7.80
CA PRO A 117 -17.76 16.18 6.40
C PRO A 117 -18.59 16.97 5.37
N ARG A 118 -19.75 17.51 5.77
CA ARG A 118 -20.59 18.34 4.88
C ARG A 118 -19.94 19.68 4.54
N ASP A 119 -19.04 20.19 5.38
CA ASP A 119 -18.34 21.46 5.16
C ASP A 119 -17.37 21.37 3.98
N LEU A 120 -16.99 20.13 3.58
CA LEU A 120 -16.15 19.90 2.40
C LEU A 120 -16.77 20.43 1.11
N SER A 121 -18.09 20.59 1.06
CA SER A 121 -18.78 21.17 -0.09
C SER A 121 -18.40 22.63 -0.38
N SER A 122 -17.91 23.35 0.63
CA SER A 122 -17.44 24.74 0.53
C SER A 122 -15.92 24.84 0.32
N GLN A 123 -15.20 23.71 0.38
CA GLN A 123 -13.75 23.66 0.26
C GLN A 123 -13.28 23.41 -1.19
N GLN A 124 -12.05 23.81 -1.49
CA GLN A 124 -11.40 23.44 -2.74
C GLN A 124 -10.94 21.99 -2.63
N ILE A 125 -11.52 21.11 -3.44
CA ILE A 125 -11.22 19.68 -3.39
C ILE A 125 -10.20 19.30 -4.44
N ILE A 126 -9.16 18.58 -4.01
CA ILE A 126 -8.21 17.88 -4.86
C ILE A 126 -8.57 16.40 -4.82
N HIS A 127 -8.82 15.81 -5.97
CA HIS A 127 -9.22 14.42 -6.10
C HIS A 127 -8.18 13.61 -6.88
N SER A 128 -7.85 12.42 -6.37
CA SER A 128 -7.02 11.45 -7.10
C SER A 128 -7.91 10.34 -7.67
N THR A 129 -7.81 10.09 -8.97
CA THR A 129 -8.51 8.99 -9.62
C THR A 129 -7.86 7.62 -9.36
N ALA A 130 -6.65 7.58 -8.78
CA ALA A 130 -6.02 6.36 -8.32
C ALA A 130 -6.75 5.72 -7.12
N ASP A 131 -7.41 6.54 -6.26
CA ASP A 131 -8.21 6.03 -5.13
C ASP A 131 -9.64 5.65 -5.56
N ALA A 132 -10.29 6.49 -6.36
CA ALA A 132 -11.64 6.25 -6.85
C ALA A 132 -11.96 7.12 -8.07
N ARG A 133 -12.80 6.60 -8.97
CA ARG A 133 -13.20 7.31 -10.19
C ARG A 133 -14.07 8.53 -9.92
N LEU A 134 -14.88 8.46 -8.85
CA LEU A 134 -15.79 9.53 -8.42
C LEU A 134 -15.31 10.12 -7.09
N ALA A 135 -15.47 11.43 -6.93
CA ALA A 135 -15.16 12.13 -5.69
C ALA A 135 -16.30 11.97 -4.67
N GLU A 136 -16.67 10.73 -4.39
CA GLU A 136 -17.60 10.35 -3.33
C GLU A 136 -16.79 9.85 -2.12
N TRP A 137 -16.75 10.69 -1.08
CA TRP A 137 -16.00 10.34 0.12
C TRP A 137 -16.94 9.79 1.19
N ARG A 138 -16.59 8.59 1.66
CA ARG A 138 -17.33 7.90 2.72
C ARG A 138 -16.71 8.21 4.06
N PHE A 139 -17.58 8.51 5.02
CA PHE A 139 -17.28 8.80 6.41
C PHE A 139 -18.17 7.96 7.32
N GLN A 140 -17.93 8.05 8.64
CA GLN A 140 -18.85 7.58 9.67
C GLN A 140 -19.24 8.77 10.56
N ASP A 141 -20.52 8.93 10.85
CA ASP A 141 -21.03 9.93 11.77
C ASP A 141 -21.85 9.23 12.86
N GLN A 142 -21.32 9.20 14.08
CA GLN A 142 -21.91 8.49 15.23
C GLN A 142 -22.28 7.02 14.91
N GLY A 143 -21.40 6.35 14.18
CA GLY A 143 -21.58 4.95 13.76
C GLY A 143 -22.44 4.74 12.51
N ASN A 144 -23.01 5.81 11.94
CA ASN A 144 -23.79 5.74 10.72
C ASN A 144 -22.93 6.08 9.49
N PRO A 145 -23.07 5.37 8.36
CA PRO A 145 -22.36 5.71 7.14
C PRO A 145 -22.85 7.05 6.58
N LEU A 146 -21.91 7.94 6.29
CA LEU A 146 -22.15 9.22 5.66
C LEU A 146 -21.34 9.30 4.36
N THR A 147 -22.00 9.57 3.24
CA THR A 147 -21.33 9.79 1.95
C THR A 147 -21.49 11.24 1.53
N VAL A 148 -20.40 11.87 1.14
CA VAL A 148 -20.37 13.25 0.62
C VAL A 148 -19.89 13.22 -0.81
N SER A 149 -20.75 13.66 -1.74
CA SER A 149 -20.40 13.84 -3.14
C SER A 149 -19.78 15.22 -3.33
N LEU A 150 -18.56 15.25 -3.82
CA LEU A 150 -17.76 16.46 -3.93
C LEU A 150 -17.56 16.88 -5.38
N ARG A 151 -17.30 18.17 -5.59
CA ARG A 151 -16.95 18.73 -6.90
C ARG A 151 -15.46 19.13 -6.89
N PRO A 152 -14.56 18.27 -7.37
CA PRO A 152 -13.14 18.58 -7.39
C PRO A 152 -12.86 19.78 -8.31
N ARG A 153 -11.97 20.66 -7.85
CA ARG A 153 -11.42 21.72 -8.68
C ARG A 153 -10.14 21.28 -9.39
N LEU A 154 -9.40 20.34 -8.79
CA LEU A 154 -8.24 19.69 -9.38
C LEU A 154 -8.44 18.17 -9.33
N ILE A 155 -8.26 17.52 -10.47
CA ILE A 155 -8.27 16.07 -10.58
C ILE A 155 -6.89 15.60 -11.03
N CYS A 156 -6.28 14.71 -10.25
CA CYS A 156 -4.97 14.11 -10.52
C CYS A 156 -5.13 12.62 -10.84
N ALA A 157 -4.28 12.10 -11.71
CA ALA A 157 -4.25 10.67 -12.02
C ALA A 157 -3.56 9.83 -10.92
N THR A 158 -2.74 10.47 -10.07
CA THR A 158 -1.96 9.80 -9.02
C THR A 158 -2.12 10.47 -7.66
N ASN A 159 -2.03 9.68 -6.58
CA ASN A 159 -2.04 10.20 -5.21
C ASN A 159 -0.83 11.12 -4.95
N GLN A 160 0.33 10.81 -5.52
CA GLN A 160 1.53 11.65 -5.38
C GLN A 160 1.29 13.08 -5.88
N ALA A 161 0.67 13.24 -7.06
CA ALA A 161 0.36 14.57 -7.60
C ALA A 161 -0.65 15.34 -6.73
N ALA A 162 -1.65 14.65 -6.20
CA ALA A 162 -2.64 15.23 -5.27
C ALA A 162 -1.97 15.69 -3.96
N ILE A 163 -1.05 14.90 -3.40
CA ILE A 163 -0.29 15.23 -2.19
C ILE A 163 0.55 16.49 -2.41
N VAL A 164 1.29 16.56 -3.53
CA VAL A 164 2.09 17.75 -3.88
C VAL A 164 1.21 19.00 -3.96
N ALA A 165 0.05 18.90 -4.62
CA ALA A 165 -0.89 20.03 -4.73
C ALA A 165 -1.45 20.45 -3.36
N ALA A 166 -1.78 19.51 -2.47
CA ALA A 166 -2.25 19.82 -1.12
C ALA A 166 -1.16 20.51 -0.28
N CYS A 167 0.09 20.04 -0.34
CA CYS A 167 1.23 20.68 0.30
C CYS A 167 1.48 22.11 -0.20
N ALA A 168 1.15 22.39 -1.46
CA ALA A 168 1.22 23.72 -2.08
C ALA A 168 -0.03 24.58 -1.80
N ALA A 169 -0.83 24.26 -0.78
CA ALA A 169 -2.05 24.95 -0.39
C ALA A 169 -3.14 25.00 -1.48
N GLY A 170 -3.20 24.00 -2.35
CA GLY A 170 -4.16 23.91 -3.44
C GLY A 170 -5.57 23.49 -3.00
N GLY A 171 -5.73 22.90 -1.81
CA GLY A 171 -7.03 22.44 -1.33
C GLY A 171 -6.97 21.30 -0.33
N VAL A 172 -8.14 20.71 -0.09
CA VAL A 172 -8.34 19.51 0.76
C VAL A 172 -8.30 18.26 -0.11
N MET A 173 -7.56 17.25 0.33
CA MET A 173 -7.50 15.96 -0.34
C MET A 173 -7.81 14.80 0.60
N ARG A 174 -8.10 13.62 0.03
CA ARG A 174 -8.17 12.34 0.77
C ARG A 174 -7.15 11.38 0.20
N CYS A 175 -6.46 10.65 1.08
CA CYS A 175 -5.48 9.63 0.73
C CYS A 175 -5.40 8.56 1.82
N MET A 176 -4.46 7.61 1.68
CA MET A 176 -4.14 6.65 2.74
C MET A 176 -3.15 7.27 3.73
N SER A 177 -3.30 6.98 5.02
CA SER A 177 -2.50 7.54 6.11
C SER A 177 -1.00 7.39 5.89
N TYR A 178 -0.55 6.21 5.44
CA TYR A 178 0.87 5.96 5.19
C TYR A 178 1.49 6.88 4.12
N GLN A 179 0.68 7.32 3.14
CA GLN A 179 1.15 8.16 2.03
C GLN A 179 1.57 9.56 2.48
N VAL A 180 1.05 10.00 3.61
CA VAL A 180 1.27 11.35 4.16
C VAL A 180 1.82 11.32 5.59
N HIS A 181 2.21 10.16 6.10
CA HIS A 181 2.67 9.97 7.47
C HIS A 181 3.76 10.97 7.86
N GLU A 182 4.86 11.01 7.11
CA GLU A 182 5.96 11.96 7.34
C GLU A 182 5.53 13.44 7.18
N LEU A 183 4.64 13.74 6.24
CA LEU A 183 4.16 15.09 6.02
C LEU A 183 3.28 15.60 7.18
N LEU A 184 2.54 14.70 7.82
CA LEU A 184 1.77 14.99 9.03
C LEU A 184 2.71 15.20 10.23
N GLU A 185 3.73 14.35 10.42
CA GLU A 185 4.73 14.50 11.47
C GLU A 185 5.53 15.80 11.34
N GLN A 186 5.87 16.21 10.11
CA GLN A 186 6.56 17.45 9.81
C GLN A 186 5.66 18.70 9.89
N GLY A 187 4.35 18.53 10.13
CA GLY A 187 3.39 19.64 10.16
C GLY A 187 3.15 20.30 8.79
N ARG A 188 3.56 19.66 7.68
CA ARG A 188 3.33 20.14 6.32
C ARG A 188 1.89 19.92 5.85
N LEU A 189 1.24 18.93 6.42
CA LEU A 189 -0.18 18.66 6.28
C LEU A 189 -0.81 18.52 7.67
N CYS A 190 -2.10 18.87 7.78
CA CYS A 190 -2.94 18.64 8.94
C CYS A 190 -3.98 17.58 8.61
N ARG A 191 -4.18 16.60 9.50
CA ARG A 191 -5.24 15.60 9.42
C ARG A 191 -6.54 16.23 9.88
N LEU A 192 -7.58 16.09 9.08
CA LEU A 192 -8.89 16.71 9.28
C LEU A 192 -9.96 15.64 9.49
N LEU A 193 -11.04 15.98 10.16
CA LEU A 193 -12.25 15.15 10.28
C LEU A 193 -11.97 13.75 10.86
N GLN A 194 -11.01 13.61 11.78
CA GLN A 194 -10.59 12.33 12.36
C GLN A 194 -11.74 11.56 13.03
N ALA A 195 -12.67 12.29 13.68
CA ALA A 195 -13.84 11.70 14.34
C ALA A 195 -14.83 11.04 13.36
N TYR A 196 -14.69 11.31 12.08
CA TYR A 196 -15.56 10.82 11.01
C TYR A 196 -14.88 9.80 10.11
N GLU A 197 -13.65 9.39 10.42
CA GLU A 197 -12.94 8.42 9.59
C GLU A 197 -13.65 7.06 9.60
N PRO A 198 -13.73 6.39 8.45
CA PRO A 198 -14.23 5.02 8.39
C PRO A 198 -13.25 4.06 9.06
N GLU A 199 -13.71 2.83 9.29
CA GLU A 199 -12.86 1.76 9.82
C GLU A 199 -11.55 1.63 9.05
N PRO A 200 -10.44 1.36 9.76
CA PRO A 200 -9.14 1.17 9.14
C PRO A 200 -9.13 -0.02 8.20
N LEU A 201 -8.34 0.08 7.16
CA LEU A 201 -8.14 -1.00 6.20
C LEU A 201 -6.95 -1.86 6.65
N PRO A 202 -7.12 -3.18 6.81
CA PRO A 202 -6.01 -4.08 7.10
C PRO A 202 -5.06 -4.15 5.90
N VAL A 203 -3.76 -4.26 6.20
CA VAL A 203 -2.71 -4.50 5.20
C VAL A 203 -2.19 -5.93 5.38
N TYR A 204 -2.03 -6.61 4.26
CA TYR A 204 -1.57 -7.99 4.21
C TYR A 204 -0.37 -8.17 3.30
N LEU A 205 0.52 -9.09 3.68
CA LEU A 205 1.41 -9.78 2.76
C LEU A 205 0.71 -11.06 2.30
N ALA A 206 0.45 -11.17 0.99
CA ALA A 206 -0.22 -12.31 0.38
C ALA A 206 0.75 -13.07 -0.52
N TYR A 207 0.73 -14.41 -0.46
CA TYR A 207 1.58 -15.30 -1.26
C TYR A 207 0.91 -16.67 -1.46
N ARG A 208 1.37 -17.46 -2.45
CA ARG A 208 0.62 -18.63 -2.95
C ARG A 208 0.76 -19.91 -2.13
N GLU A 209 1.94 -20.23 -1.64
CA GLU A 209 2.26 -21.63 -1.29
C GLU A 209 2.47 -21.93 0.20
N GLY A 210 2.23 -20.98 1.10
CA GLY A 210 2.34 -21.21 2.53
C GLY A 210 3.69 -21.86 2.93
N ARG A 211 3.61 -22.99 3.66
CA ARG A 211 4.79 -23.72 4.13
C ARG A 211 5.61 -24.39 3.02
N LYS A 212 5.03 -24.57 1.83
CA LYS A 212 5.71 -25.15 0.66
C LYS A 212 6.38 -24.10 -0.21
N ALA A 213 6.24 -22.82 0.12
CA ALA A 213 6.87 -21.74 -0.62
C ALA A 213 8.39 -21.90 -0.64
N ALA A 214 9.01 -21.47 -1.74
CA ALA A 214 10.47 -21.49 -1.91
C ALA A 214 11.18 -20.74 -0.77
N ALA A 215 12.43 -21.11 -0.47
CA ALA A 215 13.19 -20.53 0.63
C ALA A 215 13.28 -19.00 0.54
N ARG A 216 13.45 -18.45 -0.68
CA ARG A 216 13.47 -17.01 -0.92
C ARG A 216 12.15 -16.31 -0.57
N VAL A 217 11.01 -16.96 -0.82
CA VAL A 217 9.68 -16.40 -0.49
C VAL A 217 9.48 -16.42 1.03
N ARG A 218 9.77 -17.55 1.69
CA ARG A 218 9.60 -17.65 3.15
C ARG A 218 10.48 -16.65 3.89
N SER A 219 11.78 -16.61 3.60
CA SER A 219 12.72 -15.70 4.26
C SER A 219 12.38 -14.22 4.02
N PHE A 220 11.90 -13.88 2.82
CA PHE A 220 11.41 -12.53 2.53
C PHE A 220 10.15 -12.19 3.33
N VAL A 221 9.17 -13.09 3.35
CA VAL A 221 7.93 -12.90 4.10
C VAL A 221 8.21 -12.72 5.59
N ASP A 222 9.10 -13.55 6.18
CA ASP A 222 9.47 -13.45 7.59
C ASP A 222 10.11 -12.10 7.92
N LEU A 223 11.07 -11.65 7.11
CA LEU A 223 11.69 -10.33 7.26
C LEU A 223 10.66 -9.20 7.10
N ALA A 224 9.87 -9.23 6.04
CA ALA A 224 8.90 -8.18 5.74
C ALA A 224 7.80 -8.09 6.80
N VAL A 225 7.29 -9.23 7.30
CA VAL A 225 6.29 -9.25 8.40
C VAL A 225 6.86 -8.60 9.66
N SER A 226 8.10 -8.94 10.04
CA SER A 226 8.76 -8.35 11.21
C SER A 226 8.87 -6.82 11.08
N ARG A 227 9.39 -6.34 9.95
CA ARG A 227 9.59 -4.91 9.69
C ARG A 227 8.28 -4.13 9.60
N LEU A 228 7.30 -4.66 8.88
CA LEU A 228 6.03 -3.97 8.65
C LEU A 228 5.18 -3.86 9.92
N ARG A 229 5.17 -4.89 10.79
CA ARG A 229 4.43 -4.84 12.05
C ARG A 229 4.96 -3.79 13.03
N GLU A 230 6.21 -3.43 12.91
CA GLU A 230 6.86 -2.40 13.73
C GLU A 230 6.75 -1.00 13.11
N HIS A 231 6.37 -0.91 11.83
CA HIS A 231 6.38 0.34 11.09
C HIS A 231 5.30 1.32 11.60
N PRO A 232 5.67 2.56 12.01
CA PRO A 232 4.73 3.50 12.63
C PRO A 232 3.55 3.90 11.73
N ALA A 233 3.77 4.00 10.43
CA ALA A 233 2.70 4.35 9.46
C ALA A 233 1.64 3.26 9.27
N LEU A 234 1.78 2.07 9.89
CA LEU A 234 0.86 0.94 9.78
C LEU A 234 0.14 0.59 11.09
N ARG A 235 0.20 1.50 12.08
CA ARG A 235 -0.43 1.35 13.40
C ARG A 235 -1.77 2.04 13.50
#